data_b8343da6954e1d0e4049eaf47b713e85
#
_entry.id   b8343da6954e1d0e4049eaf47b713e85
#
_cell.length_a   1.000
_cell.length_b   1.000
_cell.length_c   1.000
_cell.angle_alpha   90.00
_cell.angle_beta   90.00
_cell.angle_gamma   90.00
#
_symmetry.space_group_name_H-M   'P 1'
#
loop_
_entity.id
_entity.type
_entity.pdbx_description
1 polymer ?
#
loop_
_entity_poly.entity_id
_entity_poly.type
_entity_poly.pdbx_seq_one_letter_code
_entity_poly.pdbx_strand_id
1 'polypeptide(L)'
;MKFTVGVCQFQPDKGRLEATLDHMAECIQQASDEGADLVVFPESSTTGYILEGGVDELSLTASDLGDKLAARLTGLKRPIDASIGFYESAQFRPYNSAGYFEFAPNSHRLVGSYHKFFLPTYHVFDEHRFHQAGNDLGLIETRFGRFGQLICEDVWHSILPALLCAGGAQMILVHSASPARGFQAEKPGNLLRYERMLTALCEEHGMACAMAMLVGFEGGKGMTGGSMILNPFGQIIAQADILGEQLVLAEIDLDDVPLARSRIPLASDLHERWPDIVRFAQEIHEKS
;
A
#
# COMPACT_ATOMS: atom_id res chain seq x y z
N MET A 1 0.24 16.83 13.47
CA MET A 1 -0.68 17.10 12.32
C MET A 1 -1.67 15.96 12.22
N LYS A 2 -2.98 16.28 12.26
CA LYS A 2 -4.07 15.31 12.18
C LYS A 2 -4.70 15.29 10.80
N PHE A 3 -5.03 14.09 10.29
CA PHE A 3 -5.75 13.90 9.05
C PHE A 3 -6.48 12.54 9.07
N THR A 4 -7.53 12.41 8.27
CA THR A 4 -8.33 11.20 8.20
C THR A 4 -7.84 10.33 7.04
N VAL A 5 -7.48 9.08 7.35
CA VAL A 5 -7.07 8.07 6.37
C VAL A 5 -8.21 7.08 6.16
N GLY A 6 -8.50 6.77 4.89
CA GLY A 6 -9.36 5.68 4.48
C GLY A 6 -8.57 4.51 3.91
N VAL A 7 -8.97 3.29 4.23
CA VAL A 7 -8.56 2.09 3.48
C VAL A 7 -9.77 1.54 2.76
N CYS A 8 -9.67 1.46 1.44
CA CYS A 8 -10.71 0.91 0.59
C CYS A 8 -10.45 -0.57 0.37
N GLN A 9 -11.19 -1.44 1.10
CA GLN A 9 -11.23 -2.86 0.81
C GLN A 9 -12.03 -3.04 -0.48
N PHE A 10 -11.37 -3.48 -1.54
CA PHE A 10 -11.87 -3.29 -2.90
C PHE A 10 -11.88 -4.59 -3.70
N GLN A 11 -12.91 -4.78 -4.54
CA GLN A 11 -13.00 -5.85 -5.51
C GLN A 11 -13.07 -5.26 -6.92
N PRO A 12 -12.00 -5.38 -7.73
CA PRO A 12 -12.03 -4.89 -9.10
C PRO A 12 -12.97 -5.74 -9.98
N ASP A 13 -13.58 -5.15 -10.99
CA ASP A 13 -14.26 -5.87 -12.06
C ASP A 13 -13.19 -6.41 -13.02
N LYS A 14 -12.74 -7.62 -12.73
CA LYS A 14 -11.54 -8.23 -13.31
C LYS A 14 -11.52 -8.15 -14.84
N GLY A 15 -10.46 -7.53 -15.37
CA GLY A 15 -10.27 -7.37 -16.82
C GLY A 15 -11.17 -6.30 -17.46
N ARG A 16 -11.99 -5.57 -16.69
CA ARG A 16 -12.87 -4.51 -17.18
C ARG A 16 -12.41 -3.16 -16.64
N LEU A 17 -11.28 -2.70 -17.15
CA LEU A 17 -10.57 -1.52 -16.66
C LEU A 17 -11.48 -0.29 -16.48
N GLU A 18 -12.26 0.10 -17.49
CA GLU A 18 -13.06 1.32 -17.42
C GLU A 18 -14.15 1.22 -16.33
N ALA A 19 -14.83 0.06 -16.20
CA ALA A 19 -15.82 -0.16 -15.14
C ALA A 19 -15.17 -0.13 -13.74
N THR A 20 -13.97 -0.70 -13.60
CA THR A 20 -13.20 -0.64 -12.36
C THR A 20 -12.80 0.79 -12.01
N LEU A 21 -12.38 1.60 -12.99
CA LEU A 21 -12.04 3.01 -12.77
C LEU A 21 -13.26 3.86 -12.39
N ASP A 22 -14.43 3.56 -12.95
CA ASP A 22 -15.68 4.19 -12.55
C ASP A 22 -15.98 3.90 -11.07
N HIS A 23 -15.90 2.63 -10.67
CA HIS A 23 -16.11 2.21 -9.28
C HIS A 23 -15.04 2.78 -8.32
N MET A 24 -13.77 2.82 -8.73
CA MET A 24 -12.72 3.47 -7.93
C MET A 24 -13.00 4.96 -7.70
N ALA A 25 -13.46 5.66 -8.74
CA ALA A 25 -13.82 7.07 -8.61
C ALA A 25 -14.99 7.27 -7.64
N GLU A 26 -16.01 6.39 -7.67
CA GLU A 26 -17.10 6.38 -6.68
C GLU A 26 -16.58 6.21 -5.26
N CYS A 27 -15.66 5.25 -5.03
CA CYS A 27 -15.05 5.04 -3.73
C CYS A 27 -14.21 6.24 -3.26
N ILE A 28 -13.44 6.89 -4.15
CA ILE A 28 -12.69 8.11 -3.82
C ILE A 28 -13.64 9.25 -3.48
N GLN A 29 -14.74 9.42 -4.23
CA GLN A 29 -15.76 10.43 -3.96
C GLN A 29 -16.41 10.16 -2.61
N GLN A 30 -16.82 8.93 -2.33
CA GLN A 30 -17.39 8.52 -1.03
C GLN A 30 -16.43 8.84 0.12
N ALA A 31 -15.14 8.44 -0.01
CA ALA A 31 -14.13 8.73 1.00
C ALA A 31 -14.00 10.23 1.27
N SER A 32 -14.00 11.05 0.21
CA SER A 32 -13.98 12.52 0.32
C SER A 32 -15.22 13.08 1.02
N ASP A 33 -16.41 12.58 0.68
CA ASP A 33 -17.67 13.01 1.28
C ASP A 33 -17.80 12.60 2.77
N GLU A 34 -17.19 11.47 3.15
CA GLU A 34 -17.08 10.99 4.54
C GLU A 34 -15.94 11.64 5.31
N GLY A 35 -15.16 12.54 4.70
CA GLY A 35 -14.16 13.35 5.37
C GLY A 35 -12.74 12.80 5.33
N ALA A 36 -12.44 11.77 4.54
CA ALA A 36 -11.08 11.28 4.35
C ALA A 36 -10.20 12.29 3.63
N ASP A 37 -8.98 12.47 4.08
CA ASP A 37 -7.96 13.28 3.44
C ASP A 37 -7.05 12.46 2.53
N LEU A 38 -6.92 11.16 2.81
CA LEU A 38 -6.19 10.16 2.04
C LEU A 38 -7.01 8.88 1.97
N VAL A 39 -7.08 8.23 0.80
CA VAL A 39 -7.62 6.88 0.64
C VAL A 39 -6.58 5.95 0.02
N VAL A 40 -6.47 4.73 0.54
CA VAL A 40 -5.53 3.70 0.07
C VAL A 40 -6.30 2.57 -0.56
N PHE A 41 -5.90 2.16 -1.77
CA PHE A 41 -6.45 1.03 -2.52
C PHE A 41 -5.50 -0.16 -2.50
N PRO A 42 -6.00 -1.39 -2.71
CA PRO A 42 -5.18 -2.58 -2.74
C PRO A 42 -4.16 -2.64 -3.88
N GLU A 43 -3.29 -3.64 -3.83
CA GLU A 43 -2.45 -4.09 -4.93
C GLU A 43 -3.31 -4.47 -6.15
N SER A 44 -2.89 -4.07 -7.36
CA SER A 44 -3.55 -4.40 -8.64
C SER A 44 -5.05 -4.06 -8.67
N SER A 45 -5.45 -3.02 -7.96
CA SER A 45 -6.87 -2.67 -7.81
C SER A 45 -7.55 -2.20 -9.10
N THR A 46 -6.77 -1.82 -10.13
CA THR A 46 -7.33 -1.43 -11.43
C THR A 46 -7.78 -2.62 -12.30
N THR A 47 -7.23 -3.81 -12.08
CA THR A 47 -7.37 -4.93 -13.01
C THR A 47 -7.70 -6.27 -12.37
N GLY A 48 -7.47 -6.40 -11.06
CA GLY A 48 -7.35 -7.68 -10.37
C GLY A 48 -5.93 -8.23 -10.40
N TYR A 49 -5.61 -9.08 -9.44
CA TYR A 49 -4.24 -9.58 -9.21
C TYR A 49 -3.91 -10.78 -10.10
N ILE A 50 -4.81 -11.78 -10.21
CA ILE A 50 -4.56 -12.99 -10.99
C ILE A 50 -5.06 -12.79 -12.42
N LEU A 51 -4.23 -12.21 -13.28
CA LEU A 51 -4.46 -12.10 -14.71
C LEU A 51 -3.77 -13.27 -15.41
N GLU A 52 -4.53 -14.19 -15.98
CA GLU A 52 -4.01 -15.34 -16.74
C GLU A 52 -3.45 -14.96 -18.12
N GLY A 53 -3.37 -13.67 -18.41
CA GLY A 53 -2.94 -13.01 -19.63
C GLY A 53 -3.51 -11.58 -19.64
N GLY A 54 -3.08 -10.75 -20.57
CA GLY A 54 -3.61 -9.39 -20.73
C GLY A 54 -3.08 -8.37 -19.73
N VAL A 55 -1.97 -8.68 -19.04
CA VAL A 55 -1.34 -7.71 -18.12
C VAL A 55 -0.85 -6.48 -18.88
N ASP A 56 -0.22 -6.68 -20.02
CA ASP A 56 0.29 -5.58 -20.86
C ASP A 56 -0.85 -4.72 -21.41
N GLU A 57 -1.93 -5.35 -21.86
CA GLU A 57 -3.09 -4.66 -22.46
C GLU A 57 -3.89 -3.85 -21.44
N LEU A 58 -3.84 -4.22 -20.16
CA LEU A 58 -4.55 -3.56 -19.07
C LEU A 58 -3.66 -2.63 -18.24
N SER A 59 -2.34 -2.62 -18.53
CA SER A 59 -1.40 -1.72 -17.87
C SER A 59 -1.60 -0.27 -18.30
N LEU A 60 -1.42 0.66 -17.38
CA LEU A 60 -1.49 2.10 -17.60
C LEU A 60 -0.16 2.75 -17.21
N THR A 61 0.18 3.89 -17.79
CA THR A 61 1.16 4.75 -17.13
C THR A 61 0.55 5.37 -15.87
N ALA A 62 1.37 5.72 -14.88
CA ALA A 62 0.86 6.43 -13.69
C ALA A 62 0.16 7.74 -14.06
N SER A 63 0.64 8.45 -15.08
CA SER A 63 -0.01 9.66 -15.59
C SER A 63 -1.40 9.37 -16.16
N ASP A 64 -1.53 8.35 -17.04
CA ASP A 64 -2.82 7.98 -17.63
C ASP A 64 -3.85 7.55 -16.57
N LEU A 65 -3.40 6.83 -15.53
CA LEU A 65 -4.27 6.47 -14.40
C LEU A 65 -4.79 7.72 -13.69
N GLY A 66 -3.91 8.67 -13.38
CA GLY A 66 -4.28 9.94 -12.77
C GLY A 66 -5.28 10.74 -13.62
N ASP A 67 -5.00 10.89 -14.93
CA ASP A 67 -5.87 11.58 -15.87
C ASP A 67 -7.26 10.94 -15.97
N LYS A 68 -7.32 9.60 -16.08
CA LYS A 68 -8.56 8.83 -16.19
C LYS A 68 -9.42 8.95 -14.93
N LEU A 69 -8.83 8.92 -13.75
CA LEU A 69 -9.53 9.10 -12.48
C LEU A 69 -9.98 10.54 -12.28
N ALA A 70 -9.12 11.52 -12.58
CA ALA A 70 -9.48 12.94 -12.49
C ALA A 70 -10.66 13.31 -13.39
N ALA A 71 -10.72 12.73 -14.59
CA ALA A 71 -11.86 12.93 -15.51
C ALA A 71 -13.19 12.43 -14.95
N ARG A 72 -13.17 11.49 -14.00
CA ARG A 72 -14.34 10.91 -13.32
C ARG A 72 -14.70 11.63 -12.02
N LEU A 73 -13.72 12.20 -11.35
CA LEU A 73 -13.86 12.85 -10.04
C LEU A 73 -14.39 14.29 -10.15
N THR A 74 -15.45 14.50 -10.93
CA THR A 74 -16.03 15.83 -11.18
C THR A 74 -16.85 16.39 -10.01
N GLY A 75 -17.16 15.55 -9.02
CA GLY A 75 -17.98 15.90 -7.84
C GLY A 75 -17.19 16.32 -6.61
N LEU A 76 -15.85 16.32 -6.64
CA LEU A 76 -15.02 16.65 -5.49
C LEU A 76 -15.28 18.09 -5.01
N LYS A 77 -15.54 18.23 -3.70
CA LYS A 77 -15.73 19.54 -3.03
C LYS A 77 -14.49 19.97 -2.24
N ARG A 78 -13.59 19.03 -1.97
CA ARG A 78 -12.34 19.23 -1.22
C ARG A 78 -11.23 18.37 -1.80
N PRO A 79 -9.96 18.72 -1.58
CA PRO A 79 -8.86 17.86 -1.99
C PRO A 79 -8.86 16.54 -1.22
N ILE A 80 -8.54 15.46 -1.91
CA ILE A 80 -8.29 14.13 -1.36
C ILE A 80 -7.07 13.52 -2.06
N ASP A 81 -6.20 12.87 -1.29
CA ASP A 81 -5.11 12.09 -1.85
C ASP A 81 -5.54 10.63 -2.02
N ALA A 82 -4.98 9.94 -3.01
CA ALA A 82 -5.21 8.53 -3.21
C ALA A 82 -3.90 7.79 -3.48
N SER A 83 -3.68 6.68 -2.78
CA SER A 83 -2.58 5.76 -3.06
C SER A 83 -3.16 4.47 -3.65
N ILE A 84 -2.77 4.13 -4.87
CA ILE A 84 -3.47 3.16 -5.71
C ILE A 84 -2.49 2.10 -6.23
N GLY A 85 -2.77 0.81 -5.95
CA GLY A 85 -2.04 -0.30 -6.54
C GLY A 85 -2.55 -0.62 -7.96
N PHE A 86 -1.64 -0.73 -8.92
CA PHE A 86 -1.97 -0.97 -10.33
C PHE A 86 -0.81 -1.63 -11.08
N TYR A 87 -1.05 -2.16 -12.28
CA TYR A 87 0.02 -2.57 -13.18
C TYR A 87 0.43 -1.38 -14.05
N GLU A 88 1.71 -0.99 -13.94
CA GLU A 88 2.27 0.16 -14.63
C GLU A 88 3.01 -0.27 -15.89
N SER A 89 2.60 0.29 -17.02
CA SER A 89 3.21 0.00 -18.31
C SER A 89 4.66 0.47 -18.40
N ALA A 90 5.53 -0.34 -18.98
CA ALA A 90 6.94 -0.04 -19.18
C ALA A 90 7.42 -0.60 -20.52
N GLN A 91 8.66 -0.25 -20.91
CA GLN A 91 9.20 -0.61 -22.23
C GLN A 91 9.25 -2.12 -22.51
N PHE A 92 9.48 -2.95 -21.48
CA PHE A 92 9.66 -4.40 -21.66
C PHE A 92 8.54 -5.19 -20.99
N ARG A 93 8.49 -5.19 -19.66
CA ARG A 93 7.46 -5.83 -18.86
C ARG A 93 6.89 -4.80 -17.88
N PRO A 94 5.59 -4.83 -17.60
CA PRO A 94 5.00 -3.90 -16.65
C PRO A 94 5.58 -4.08 -15.24
N TYR A 95 5.41 -3.07 -14.41
CA TYR A 95 5.66 -3.12 -12.99
C TYR A 95 4.35 -3.39 -12.23
N ASN A 96 4.46 -4.05 -11.09
CA ASN A 96 3.44 -4.00 -10.06
C ASN A 96 3.73 -2.75 -9.22
N SER A 97 2.87 -1.73 -9.31
CA SER A 97 3.16 -0.38 -8.84
C SER A 97 2.13 0.14 -7.84
N ALA A 98 2.55 1.11 -7.04
CA ALA A 98 1.69 1.94 -6.20
C ALA A 98 1.91 3.43 -6.57
N GLY A 99 0.89 4.06 -7.15
CA GLY A 99 0.90 5.47 -7.49
C GLY A 99 0.27 6.30 -6.37
N TYR A 100 0.88 7.44 -6.03
CA TYR A 100 0.32 8.41 -5.09
C TYR A 100 -0.13 9.66 -5.83
N PHE A 101 -1.41 9.98 -5.71
CA PHE A 101 -2.07 11.06 -6.42
C PHE A 101 -2.69 12.06 -5.45
N GLU A 102 -2.63 13.32 -5.77
CA GLU A 102 -3.43 14.39 -5.16
C GLU A 102 -4.55 14.78 -6.13
N PHE A 103 -5.80 14.66 -5.70
CA PHE A 103 -6.96 15.12 -6.45
C PHE A 103 -7.59 16.33 -5.77
N ALA A 104 -7.99 17.31 -6.56
CA ALA A 104 -8.68 18.51 -6.10
C ALA A 104 -9.78 18.88 -7.10
N PRO A 105 -10.76 19.74 -6.74
CA PRO A 105 -11.95 20.02 -7.58
C PRO A 105 -11.64 20.43 -9.02
N ASN A 106 -10.56 20.76 -9.50
CA ASN A 106 -10.25 21.08 -10.91
C ASN A 106 -8.80 20.78 -11.29
N SER A 107 -8.12 19.97 -10.49
CA SER A 107 -6.73 19.62 -10.75
C SER A 107 -6.38 18.29 -10.12
N HIS A 108 -5.36 17.66 -10.66
CA HIS A 108 -4.73 16.50 -10.04
C HIS A 108 -3.22 16.54 -10.25
N ARG A 109 -2.51 15.77 -9.46
CA ARG A 109 -1.07 15.64 -9.56
C ARG A 109 -0.64 14.22 -9.18
N LEU A 110 0.20 13.61 -9.99
CA LEU A 110 0.98 12.44 -9.59
C LEU A 110 2.15 12.94 -8.72
N VAL A 111 2.23 12.46 -7.48
CA VAL A 111 3.32 12.77 -6.55
C VAL A 111 4.51 11.85 -6.79
N GLY A 112 4.24 10.57 -7.00
CA GLY A 112 5.24 9.55 -7.31
C GLY A 112 4.62 8.18 -7.53
N SER A 113 5.41 7.26 -8.06
CA SER A 113 5.07 5.86 -8.24
C SER A 113 6.18 5.00 -7.66
N TYR A 114 5.81 3.97 -6.91
CA TYR A 114 6.69 2.94 -6.36
C TYR A 114 6.49 1.64 -7.10
N HIS A 115 7.55 0.95 -7.42
CA HIS A 115 7.53 -0.36 -8.06
C HIS A 115 7.89 -1.45 -7.05
N LYS A 116 7.10 -2.50 -6.99
CA LYS A 116 7.30 -3.64 -6.07
C LYS A 116 8.72 -4.18 -6.17
N PHE A 117 9.39 -4.25 -5.02
CA PHE A 117 10.79 -4.66 -4.95
C PHE A 117 10.94 -6.18 -4.92
N PHE A 118 10.16 -6.86 -4.06
CA PHE A 118 10.17 -8.33 -3.94
C PHE A 118 9.03 -8.95 -4.73
N LEU A 119 9.34 -9.67 -5.80
CA LEU A 119 8.36 -10.36 -6.65
C LEU A 119 8.26 -11.83 -6.22
N PRO A 120 7.15 -12.28 -5.62
CA PRO A 120 6.99 -13.67 -5.19
C PRO A 120 6.95 -14.64 -6.37
N THR A 121 7.64 -15.80 -6.21
CA THR A 121 7.74 -16.88 -7.19
C THR A 121 7.46 -18.25 -6.59
N TYR A 122 6.65 -18.31 -5.54
CA TYR A 122 6.32 -19.52 -4.82
C TYR A 122 4.80 -19.77 -4.75
N HIS A 123 4.40 -21.00 -4.55
CA HIS A 123 3.02 -21.48 -4.51
C HIS A 123 2.23 -21.11 -5.79
N VAL A 124 1.33 -20.11 -5.66
CA VAL A 124 0.46 -19.64 -6.74
C VAL A 124 0.97 -18.35 -7.37
N PHE A 125 2.09 -17.86 -6.88
CA PHE A 125 2.70 -16.60 -7.33
C PHE A 125 3.77 -16.88 -8.38
N ASP A 126 3.76 -16.13 -9.46
CA ASP A 126 4.76 -16.18 -10.54
C ASP A 126 5.00 -14.76 -11.10
N GLU A 127 5.11 -13.79 -10.17
CA GLU A 127 5.19 -12.37 -10.56
C GLU A 127 6.43 -12.07 -11.39
N HIS A 128 7.56 -12.69 -11.06
CA HIS A 128 8.82 -12.44 -11.78
C HIS A 128 8.75 -12.80 -13.27
N ARG A 129 7.82 -13.66 -13.66
CA ARG A 129 7.57 -14.00 -15.07
C ARG A 129 6.94 -12.84 -15.83
N PHE A 130 6.04 -12.10 -15.18
CA PHE A 130 5.19 -11.10 -15.83
C PHE A 130 5.65 -9.67 -15.55
N HIS A 131 6.32 -9.41 -14.43
CA HIS A 131 6.68 -8.07 -13.97
C HIS A 131 8.17 -7.88 -13.86
N GLN A 132 8.60 -6.61 -13.90
CA GLN A 132 9.94 -6.19 -13.52
C GLN A 132 9.95 -5.84 -12.02
N ALA A 133 11.06 -6.13 -11.33
CA ALA A 133 11.28 -5.67 -9.97
C ALA A 133 11.64 -4.18 -9.95
N GLY A 134 11.12 -3.47 -8.94
CA GLY A 134 11.53 -2.10 -8.64
C GLY A 134 12.96 -2.03 -8.10
N ASN A 135 13.51 -0.84 -8.06
CA ASN A 135 14.87 -0.56 -7.58
C ASN A 135 14.97 0.69 -6.70
N ASP A 136 13.86 1.22 -6.26
CA ASP A 136 13.77 2.36 -5.35
C ASP A 136 13.17 1.97 -3.99
N LEU A 137 13.23 2.87 -3.03
CA LEU A 137 12.78 2.59 -1.65
C LEU A 137 11.30 2.92 -1.40
N GLY A 138 10.61 3.54 -2.36
CA GLY A 138 9.21 3.93 -2.19
C GLY A 138 8.95 5.06 -1.18
N LEU A 139 9.96 5.88 -0.86
CA LEU A 139 9.77 7.09 -0.06
C LEU A 139 9.14 8.19 -0.90
N ILE A 140 8.10 8.81 -0.37
CA ILE A 140 7.38 9.92 -1.02
C ILE A 140 7.18 11.09 -0.05
N GLU A 141 7.29 12.31 -0.58
CA GLU A 141 6.95 13.55 0.15
C GLU A 141 5.50 13.89 -0.16
N THR A 142 4.63 13.77 0.81
CA THR A 142 3.21 14.14 0.71
C THR A 142 2.94 15.46 1.40
N ARG A 143 1.76 16.03 1.20
CA ARG A 143 1.34 17.24 1.94
C ARG A 143 1.17 17.00 3.45
N PHE A 144 1.14 15.76 3.92
CA PHE A 144 1.02 15.38 5.33
C PHE A 144 2.37 15.11 5.99
N GLY A 145 3.38 14.72 5.21
CA GLY A 145 4.70 14.31 5.69
C GLY A 145 5.35 13.29 4.76
N ARG A 146 6.42 12.67 5.23
CA ARG A 146 7.14 11.66 4.47
C ARG A 146 6.55 10.28 4.72
N PHE A 147 6.08 9.63 3.66
CA PHE A 147 5.46 8.30 3.70
C PHE A 147 6.30 7.28 2.93
N GLY A 148 6.12 6.01 3.28
CA GLY A 148 6.63 4.88 2.53
C GLY A 148 5.50 4.12 1.84
N GLN A 149 5.74 3.62 0.62
CA GLN A 149 4.85 2.72 -0.09
C GLN A 149 5.46 1.32 -0.14
N LEU A 150 4.68 0.29 0.16
CA LEU A 150 5.06 -1.12 0.07
C LEU A 150 3.93 -1.92 -0.58
N ILE A 151 4.31 -2.92 -1.38
CA ILE A 151 3.34 -3.76 -2.07
C ILE A 151 3.48 -5.22 -1.60
N CYS A 152 2.45 -5.70 -0.88
CA CYS A 152 2.23 -7.10 -0.51
C CYS A 152 3.47 -7.79 0.07
N GLU A 153 4.24 -8.53 -0.75
CA GLU A 153 5.46 -9.25 -0.36
C GLU A 153 6.51 -8.35 0.28
N ASP A 154 6.59 -7.08 -0.13
CA ASP A 154 7.59 -6.15 0.38
C ASP A 154 7.53 -5.99 1.91
N VAL A 155 6.33 -5.94 2.49
CA VAL A 155 6.17 -5.79 3.94
C VAL A 155 6.52 -7.06 4.73
N TRP A 156 6.61 -8.21 4.04
CA TRP A 156 7.01 -9.48 4.68
C TRP A 156 8.51 -9.56 4.92
N HIS A 157 9.28 -8.66 4.30
CA HIS A 157 10.72 -8.50 4.46
C HIS A 157 11.00 -7.31 5.39
N SER A 158 11.34 -7.57 6.65
CA SER A 158 11.54 -6.55 7.68
C SER A 158 12.56 -5.46 7.32
N ILE A 159 13.44 -5.73 6.36
CA ILE A 159 14.46 -4.78 5.91
C ILE A 159 13.86 -3.53 5.25
N LEU A 160 12.82 -3.66 4.42
CA LEU A 160 12.23 -2.50 3.74
C LEU A 160 11.57 -1.51 4.73
N PRO A 161 10.72 -1.94 5.69
CA PRO A 161 10.24 -1.05 6.75
C PRO A 161 11.35 -0.37 7.56
N ALA A 162 12.44 -1.10 7.88
CA ALA A 162 13.58 -0.53 8.59
C ALA A 162 14.29 0.56 7.76
N LEU A 163 14.45 0.34 6.45
CA LEU A 163 15.01 1.33 5.51
C LEU A 163 14.10 2.56 5.39
N LEU A 164 12.78 2.36 5.31
CA LEU A 164 11.80 3.46 5.27
C LEU A 164 11.87 4.29 6.56
N CYS A 165 11.95 3.64 7.73
CA CYS A 165 12.14 4.31 9.01
C CYS A 165 13.43 5.13 9.03
N ALA A 166 14.57 4.53 8.64
CA ALA A 166 15.85 5.23 8.54
C ALA A 166 15.82 6.40 7.54
N GLY A 167 15.03 6.26 6.47
CA GLY A 167 14.74 7.32 5.51
C GLY A 167 13.76 8.41 6.02
N GLY A 168 13.26 8.28 7.25
CA GLY A 168 12.41 9.28 7.91
C GLY A 168 10.92 9.14 7.63
N ALA A 169 10.45 8.00 7.12
CA ALA A 169 9.02 7.75 6.96
C ALA A 169 8.29 7.87 8.30
N GLN A 170 7.11 8.50 8.27
CA GLN A 170 6.22 8.66 9.43
C GLN A 170 5.02 7.72 9.35
N MET A 171 4.69 7.28 8.14
CA MET A 171 3.61 6.36 7.84
C MET A 171 4.01 5.46 6.69
N ILE A 172 3.50 4.22 6.68
CA ILE A 172 3.60 3.32 5.53
C ILE A 172 2.21 3.02 4.97
N LEU A 173 2.15 3.00 3.64
CA LEU A 173 0.96 2.62 2.87
C LEU A 173 1.24 1.24 2.27
N VAL A 174 0.39 0.26 2.60
CA VAL A 174 0.57 -1.13 2.17
C VAL A 174 -0.58 -1.52 1.24
N HIS A 175 -0.23 -1.87 0.03
CA HIS A 175 -1.16 -2.32 -1.00
C HIS A 175 -1.07 -3.84 -1.10
N SER A 176 -2.15 -4.59 -0.85
CA SER A 176 -2.05 -6.05 -0.81
C SER A 176 -3.18 -6.77 -1.51
N ALA A 177 -2.82 -7.86 -2.21
CA ALA A 177 -3.71 -8.83 -2.80
C ALA A 177 -3.24 -10.24 -2.39
N SER A 178 -3.83 -10.79 -1.34
CA SER A 178 -3.35 -12.04 -0.74
C SER A 178 -4.46 -13.10 -0.72
N PRO A 179 -4.29 -14.23 -1.45
CA PRO A 179 -5.22 -15.34 -1.37
C PRO A 179 -5.27 -15.92 0.04
N ALA A 180 -6.48 -16.11 0.57
CA ALA A 180 -6.73 -16.65 1.89
C ALA A 180 -6.19 -18.08 2.02
N ARG A 181 -5.40 -18.33 3.07
CA ARG A 181 -4.79 -19.64 3.35
C ARG A 181 -4.48 -19.84 4.83
N GLY A 182 -4.30 -21.12 5.20
CA GLY A 182 -3.85 -21.47 6.55
C GLY A 182 -4.85 -21.06 7.63
N PHE A 183 -6.15 -21.26 7.40
CA PHE A 183 -7.20 -20.85 8.31
C PHE A 183 -6.98 -21.35 9.75
N GLN A 184 -7.13 -20.42 10.70
CA GLN A 184 -7.15 -20.67 12.13
C GLN A 184 -8.54 -20.22 12.64
N ALA A 185 -9.42 -21.17 12.94
CA ALA A 185 -10.83 -20.93 13.12
C ALA A 185 -11.44 -20.19 11.91
N GLU A 186 -11.99 -19.01 12.10
CA GLU A 186 -12.65 -18.25 11.04
C GLU A 186 -11.72 -17.26 10.29
N LYS A 187 -10.48 -17.04 10.79
CA LYS A 187 -9.54 -16.09 10.20
C LYS A 187 -8.49 -16.78 9.31
N PRO A 188 -8.19 -16.25 8.13
CA PRO A 188 -7.05 -16.70 7.33
C PRO A 188 -5.72 -16.50 8.08
N GLY A 189 -4.86 -17.52 8.10
CA GLY A 189 -3.58 -17.46 8.82
C GLY A 189 -2.61 -16.41 8.26
N ASN A 190 -2.68 -16.13 6.96
CA ASN A 190 -1.91 -15.03 6.37
C ASN A 190 -2.42 -13.64 6.80
N LEU A 191 -3.72 -13.45 7.05
CA LEU A 191 -4.23 -12.21 7.66
C LEU A 191 -3.70 -12.05 9.08
N LEU A 192 -3.77 -13.11 9.91
CA LEU A 192 -3.18 -13.10 11.26
C LEU A 192 -1.68 -12.79 11.24
N ARG A 193 -0.97 -13.20 10.18
CA ARG A 193 0.44 -12.85 10.01
C ARG A 193 0.61 -11.36 9.71
N TYR A 194 -0.21 -10.77 8.83
CA TYR A 194 -0.20 -9.32 8.57
C TYR A 194 -0.46 -8.53 9.86
N GLU A 195 -1.48 -8.89 10.63
CA GLU A 195 -1.79 -8.24 11.91
C GLU A 195 -0.55 -8.21 12.83
N ARG A 196 0.11 -9.36 13.02
CA ARG A 196 1.31 -9.44 13.88
C ARG A 196 2.50 -8.64 13.34
N MET A 197 2.77 -8.74 12.04
CA MET A 197 3.90 -8.04 11.42
C MET A 197 3.70 -6.53 11.48
N LEU A 198 2.54 -6.04 11.08
CA LEU A 198 2.25 -4.61 11.05
C LEU A 198 2.21 -4.00 12.45
N THR A 199 1.64 -4.71 13.44
CA THR A 199 1.69 -4.29 14.84
C THR A 199 3.13 -4.14 15.31
N ALA A 200 3.95 -5.18 15.15
CA ALA A 200 5.37 -5.14 15.55
C ALA A 200 6.16 -4.06 14.82
N LEU A 201 5.94 -3.89 13.53
CA LEU A 201 6.61 -2.90 12.68
C LEU A 201 6.27 -1.46 13.12
N CYS A 202 4.98 -1.17 13.35
CA CYS A 202 4.55 0.15 13.80
C CYS A 202 5.11 0.48 15.17
N GLU A 203 5.11 -0.50 16.10
CA GLU A 203 5.66 -0.36 17.44
C GLU A 203 7.18 -0.16 17.42
N GLU A 204 7.93 -0.99 16.65
CA GLU A 204 9.38 -0.90 16.56
C GLU A 204 9.87 0.42 15.97
N HIS A 205 9.23 0.87 14.89
CA HIS A 205 9.70 2.03 14.12
C HIS A 205 8.97 3.33 14.46
N GLY A 206 7.93 3.28 15.30
CA GLY A 206 7.09 4.42 15.63
C GLY A 206 6.48 5.05 14.37
N MET A 207 5.94 4.24 13.46
CA MET A 207 5.29 4.67 12.23
C MET A 207 3.82 4.27 12.22
N ALA A 208 2.94 5.11 11.66
CA ALA A 208 1.58 4.71 11.34
C ALA A 208 1.56 3.76 10.13
N CYS A 209 0.48 3.01 9.96
CA CYS A 209 0.28 2.15 8.80
C CYS A 209 -1.17 2.19 8.32
N ALA A 210 -1.37 2.24 7.00
CA ALA A 210 -2.65 1.97 6.35
C ALA A 210 -2.45 0.84 5.33
N MET A 211 -3.12 -0.29 5.55
CA MET A 211 -3.09 -1.43 4.66
C MET A 211 -4.44 -1.66 4.01
N ALA A 212 -4.49 -1.57 2.68
CA ALA A 212 -5.66 -1.92 1.88
C ALA A 212 -5.50 -3.33 1.30
N MET A 213 -6.55 -4.14 1.44
CA MET A 213 -6.61 -5.54 1.00
C MET A 213 -7.65 -5.72 -0.10
N LEU A 214 -7.29 -6.52 -1.09
CA LEU A 214 -8.22 -6.96 -2.12
C LEU A 214 -9.17 -8.03 -1.57
N VAL A 215 -10.43 -7.99 -1.97
CA VAL A 215 -11.47 -8.98 -1.63
C VAL A 215 -12.06 -9.63 -2.87
N GLY A 216 -12.99 -10.56 -2.67
CA GLY A 216 -13.64 -11.33 -3.72
C GLY A 216 -12.87 -12.57 -4.12
N PHE A 217 -13.14 -13.07 -5.32
CA PHE A 217 -12.55 -14.29 -5.84
C PHE A 217 -11.74 -14.01 -7.09
N GLU A 218 -10.50 -14.50 -7.09
CA GLU A 218 -9.62 -14.44 -8.24
C GLU A 218 -8.92 -15.79 -8.51
N GLY A 219 -8.95 -16.27 -9.73
CA GLY A 219 -8.34 -17.55 -10.09
C GLY A 219 -8.85 -18.72 -9.22
N GLY A 220 -10.13 -18.70 -8.82
CA GLY A 220 -10.74 -19.71 -7.95
C GLY A 220 -10.31 -19.63 -6.47
N LYS A 221 -9.65 -18.53 -6.04
CA LYS A 221 -9.20 -18.31 -4.65
C LYS A 221 -9.91 -17.10 -4.05
N GLY A 222 -10.41 -17.24 -2.82
CA GLY A 222 -10.90 -16.11 -2.05
C GLY A 222 -9.72 -15.24 -1.58
N MET A 223 -9.83 -13.93 -1.72
CA MET A 223 -8.89 -12.97 -1.17
C MET A 223 -9.17 -12.69 0.30
N THR A 224 -8.13 -12.35 1.08
CA THR A 224 -8.24 -12.30 2.55
C THR A 224 -9.14 -11.22 3.09
N GLY A 225 -9.23 -10.05 2.45
CA GLY A 225 -9.82 -8.88 3.11
C GLY A 225 -9.10 -8.50 4.42
N GLY A 226 -9.80 -7.83 5.32
CA GLY A 226 -9.25 -7.39 6.61
C GLY A 226 -8.30 -6.20 6.50
N SER A 227 -8.60 -5.26 5.59
CA SER A 227 -7.91 -3.96 5.48
C SER A 227 -7.85 -3.27 6.83
N MET A 228 -6.74 -2.61 7.19
CA MET A 228 -6.57 -2.07 8.54
C MET A 228 -5.75 -0.78 8.58
N ILE A 229 -5.96 0.00 9.63
CA ILE A 229 -5.21 1.20 9.95
C ILE A 229 -4.61 1.04 11.35
N LEU A 230 -3.32 1.33 11.48
CA LEU A 230 -2.57 1.24 12.73
C LEU A 230 -1.95 2.60 13.08
N ASN A 231 -1.96 2.93 14.37
CA ASN A 231 -1.27 4.09 14.87
C ASN A 231 0.24 3.81 15.11
N PRO A 232 1.06 4.84 15.41
CA PRO A 232 2.51 4.66 15.65
C PRO A 232 2.87 3.84 16.88
N PHE A 233 1.89 3.46 17.72
CA PHE A 233 2.07 2.60 18.89
C PHE A 233 1.76 1.12 18.61
N GLY A 234 1.58 0.74 17.34
CA GLY A 234 1.26 -0.63 16.93
C GLY A 234 -0.19 -1.06 17.18
N GLN A 235 -1.10 -0.15 17.53
CA GLN A 235 -2.50 -0.48 17.76
C GLN A 235 -3.29 -0.44 16.47
N ILE A 236 -4.06 -1.49 16.17
CA ILE A 236 -5.06 -1.47 15.11
C ILE A 236 -6.22 -0.59 15.58
N ILE A 237 -6.38 0.57 14.97
CA ILE A 237 -7.40 1.57 15.35
C ILE A 237 -8.67 1.47 14.48
N ALA A 238 -8.56 0.84 13.31
CA ALA A 238 -9.70 0.50 12.46
C ALA A 238 -9.36 -0.73 11.62
N GLN A 239 -10.34 -1.60 11.40
CA GLN A 239 -10.18 -2.81 10.59
C GLN A 239 -11.50 -3.16 9.89
N ALA A 240 -11.41 -3.51 8.60
CA ALA A 240 -12.53 -4.03 7.82
C ALA A 240 -12.79 -5.52 8.14
N ASP A 241 -14.00 -5.98 7.85
CA ASP A 241 -14.33 -7.40 7.85
C ASP A 241 -13.50 -8.17 6.82
N ILE A 242 -13.47 -9.50 6.95
CA ILE A 242 -12.71 -10.36 6.01
C ILE A 242 -13.42 -10.58 4.67
N LEU A 243 -14.68 -10.19 4.56
CA LEU A 243 -15.50 -10.39 3.37
C LEU A 243 -16.16 -9.07 2.93
N GLY A 244 -16.33 -8.95 1.60
CA GLY A 244 -17.03 -7.83 0.98
C GLY A 244 -16.21 -6.55 0.91
N GLU A 245 -16.67 -5.64 0.08
CA GLU A 245 -16.10 -4.31 -0.05
C GLU A 245 -16.46 -3.45 1.14
N GLN A 246 -15.53 -2.64 1.60
CA GLN A 246 -15.72 -1.78 2.75
C GLN A 246 -14.75 -0.60 2.72
N LEU A 247 -15.24 0.60 2.95
CA LEU A 247 -14.41 1.76 3.27
C LEU A 247 -14.32 1.90 4.79
N VAL A 248 -13.11 1.91 5.32
CA VAL A 248 -12.87 2.07 6.76
C VAL A 248 -12.00 3.30 6.98
N LEU A 249 -12.42 4.18 7.88
CA LEU A 249 -11.76 5.46 8.17
C LEU A 249 -11.20 5.51 9.59
N ALA A 250 -10.06 6.18 9.75
CA ALA A 250 -9.51 6.54 11.06
C ALA A 250 -8.73 7.86 10.99
N GLU A 251 -8.76 8.62 12.09
CA GLU A 251 -7.87 9.77 12.26
C GLU A 251 -6.47 9.30 12.64
N ILE A 252 -5.45 9.80 11.95
CA ILE A 252 -4.04 9.64 12.29
C ILE A 252 -3.50 10.99 12.76
N ASP A 253 -2.78 10.99 13.90
CA ASP A 253 -2.02 12.13 14.35
C ASP A 253 -0.51 11.87 14.18
N LEU A 254 0.13 12.53 13.25
CA LEU A 254 1.58 12.38 13.04
C LEU A 254 2.43 12.96 14.19
N ASP A 255 1.84 13.73 15.11
CA ASP A 255 2.52 14.15 16.33
C ASP A 255 2.72 12.99 17.32
N ASP A 256 1.99 11.88 17.12
CA ASP A 256 2.23 10.62 17.83
C ASP A 256 3.53 9.91 17.39
N VAL A 257 4.05 10.16 16.19
CA VAL A 257 5.29 9.55 15.69
C VAL A 257 6.50 9.89 16.58
N PRO A 258 6.85 11.17 16.82
CA PRO A 258 7.93 11.50 17.75
C PRO A 258 7.64 11.02 19.18
N LEU A 259 6.38 10.99 19.60
CA LEU A 259 6.01 10.49 20.92
C LEU A 259 6.27 8.98 21.05
N ALA A 260 5.86 8.17 20.06
CA ALA A 260 6.13 6.73 20.03
C ALA A 260 7.64 6.45 20.02
N ARG A 261 8.39 7.14 19.17
CA ARG A 261 9.85 7.04 19.08
C ARG A 261 10.59 7.47 20.36
N SER A 262 10.03 8.40 21.12
CA SER A 262 10.62 8.80 22.40
C SER A 262 10.37 7.82 23.53
N ARG A 263 9.24 7.09 23.49
CA ARG A 263 8.89 6.08 24.51
C ARG A 263 9.76 4.82 24.40
N ILE A 264 10.03 4.39 23.17
CA ILE A 264 10.88 3.22 22.85
C ILE A 264 11.82 3.69 21.73
N PRO A 265 13.07 4.06 22.04
CA PRO A 265 13.95 4.78 21.11
C PRO A 265 14.62 3.90 20.05
N LEU A 266 14.01 2.78 19.64
CA LEU A 266 14.57 1.83 18.67
C LEU A 266 14.90 2.48 17.32
N ALA A 267 14.08 3.43 16.85
CA ALA A 267 14.36 4.18 15.63
C ALA A 267 15.60 5.08 15.76
N SER A 268 15.83 5.66 16.94
CA SER A 268 17.03 6.44 17.25
C SER A 268 18.27 5.56 17.30
N ASP A 269 18.19 4.39 17.97
CA ASP A 269 19.26 3.42 18.06
C ASP A 269 19.65 2.88 16.67
N LEU A 270 18.65 2.59 15.83
CA LEU A 270 18.85 2.21 14.43
C LEU A 270 19.61 3.30 13.66
N HIS A 271 19.20 4.56 13.82
CA HIS A 271 19.83 5.69 13.13
C HIS A 271 21.29 5.87 13.58
N GLU A 272 21.56 5.77 14.86
CA GLU A 272 22.93 5.88 15.42
C GLU A 272 23.85 4.77 14.90
N ARG A 273 23.34 3.55 14.78
CA ARG A 273 24.11 2.39 14.29
C ARG A 273 24.09 2.20 12.78
N TRP A 274 23.40 3.08 12.05
CA TRP A 274 23.24 2.95 10.60
C TRP A 274 24.56 2.82 9.82
N PRO A 275 25.62 3.59 10.10
CA PRO A 275 26.92 3.43 9.43
C PRO A 275 27.53 2.04 9.58
N ASP A 276 27.40 1.43 10.77
CA ASP A 276 27.88 0.06 11.00
C ASP A 276 27.05 -0.98 10.23
N ILE A 277 25.73 -0.80 10.17
CA ILE A 277 24.83 -1.70 9.43
C ILE A 277 25.18 -1.68 7.94
N VAL A 278 25.41 -0.50 7.36
CA VAL A 278 25.83 -0.36 5.96
C VAL A 278 27.16 -1.07 5.72
N ARG A 279 28.14 -0.88 6.61
CA ARG A 279 29.43 -1.56 6.53
C ARG A 279 29.27 -3.09 6.60
N PHE A 280 28.46 -3.61 7.53
CA PHE A 280 28.18 -5.05 7.62
C PHE A 280 27.54 -5.59 6.34
N ALA A 281 26.57 -4.86 5.75
CA ALA A 281 25.95 -5.25 4.50
C ALA A 281 26.97 -5.33 3.34
N GLN A 282 27.89 -4.38 3.25
CA GLN A 282 28.97 -4.39 2.26
C GLN A 282 29.93 -5.56 2.48
N GLU A 283 30.38 -5.81 3.73
CA GLU A 283 31.25 -6.94 4.06
C GLU A 283 30.62 -8.31 3.75
N ILE A 284 29.29 -8.44 3.90
CA ILE A 284 28.56 -9.65 3.54
C ILE A 284 28.51 -9.79 2.01
N HIS A 285 28.22 -8.71 1.30
CA HIS A 285 28.15 -8.71 -0.18
C HIS A 285 29.50 -9.09 -0.81
N GLU A 286 30.61 -8.59 -0.28
CA GLU A 286 31.95 -8.89 -0.77
C GLU A 286 32.39 -10.36 -0.55
N LYS A 287 31.72 -11.08 0.37
CA LYS A 287 32.02 -12.48 0.73
C LYS A 287 31.06 -13.50 0.07
N SER A 288 29.97 -13.04 -0.53
CA SER A 288 28.96 -13.86 -1.20
C SER A 288 29.19 -13.92 -2.72
#